data_e1e0826fbc1aa77ed0fdfd876c9ac2cf
#
_entry.id   e1e0826fbc1aa77ed0fdfd876c9ac2cf
#
_cell.length_a   1.000
_cell.length_b   1.000
_cell.length_c   1.000
_cell.angle_alpha   90.00
_cell.angle_beta   90.00
_cell.angle_gamma   90.00
#
_symmetry.space_group_name_H-M   'P 1'
#
loop_
_entity.id
_entity.type
_entity.pdbx_description
1 polymer ?
#
loop_
_entity_poly.entity_id
_entity_poly.type
_entity_poly.pdbx_seq_one_letter_code
_entity_poly.pdbx_strand_id
1 'polypeptide(L)'
;SVQHVAFCAGPFVMTRLSPAGIQTCETLSFCLPEHEHELRSTTQFAWQAIEYISSEYGSYPFGSFKLVFVDGTHEDCHTASTLAICSSDLLHPPSVIDQAFENRHILSHAVAFQWVGINIIQKTWADTWLIHGLSQYLASMFLRCLLGNNEYRFQMKKDCDRLCHWDIGMPPLYQAGRDEPLDPQLLSFVNLKAPLVLYLLDRRLCKMGASLGLGRVIPKVFLQAITGEMSNNALGTHSFLRTCKKVSSADLRLFMDQWINGSGCPRF
;
A
#
# COMPACT_ATOMS: atom_id res chain seq x y z
N SER A 1 -8.13 7.15 13.59
CA SER A 1 -9.52 7.39 13.19
C SER A 1 -10.41 6.26 13.66
N VAL A 2 -11.66 6.55 14.00
CA VAL A 2 -12.67 5.55 14.39
C VAL A 2 -12.92 4.53 13.27
N GLN A 3 -12.71 4.92 12.03
CA GLN A 3 -12.85 4.07 10.83
C GLN A 3 -11.88 2.88 10.81
N HIS A 4 -10.79 2.94 11.59
CA HIS A 4 -9.75 1.92 11.63
C HIS A 4 -9.77 1.09 12.93
N VAL A 5 -10.89 1.07 13.63
CA VAL A 5 -11.10 0.22 14.79
C VAL A 5 -11.83 -1.04 14.34
N ALA A 6 -11.23 -2.19 14.55
CA ALA A 6 -11.83 -3.49 14.26
C ALA A 6 -11.64 -4.44 15.43
N PHE A 7 -12.48 -5.41 15.52
CA PHE A 7 -12.48 -6.45 16.54
C PHE A 7 -12.80 -7.81 15.91
N CYS A 8 -12.07 -8.83 16.33
CA CYS A 8 -12.32 -10.20 15.90
C CYS A 8 -12.23 -11.13 17.11
N ALA A 9 -13.20 -12.03 17.26
CA ALA A 9 -13.23 -13.03 18.32
C ALA A 9 -13.71 -14.37 17.77
N GLY A 10 -13.01 -15.45 18.14
CA GLY A 10 -13.32 -16.79 17.69
C GLY A 10 -12.36 -17.83 18.25
N PRO A 11 -12.55 -19.11 17.94
CA PRO A 11 -11.67 -20.21 18.37
C PRO A 11 -10.42 -20.29 17.48
N PHE A 12 -9.64 -19.17 17.42
CA PHE A 12 -8.51 -19.08 16.53
C PHE A 12 -7.29 -19.87 17.02
N VAL A 13 -6.60 -20.50 16.08
CA VAL A 13 -5.23 -20.98 16.22
C VAL A 13 -4.28 -19.85 15.88
N MET A 14 -3.23 -19.67 16.69
CA MET A 14 -2.26 -18.57 16.56
C MET A 14 -0.91 -19.11 16.08
N THR A 15 -0.32 -18.43 15.10
CA THR A 15 1.07 -18.64 14.69
C THR A 15 1.85 -17.33 14.80
N ARG A 16 3.01 -17.37 15.46
CA ARG A 16 3.96 -16.26 15.49
C ARG A 16 4.81 -16.28 14.22
N LEU A 17 4.86 -15.14 13.53
CA LEU A 17 5.60 -14.97 12.27
C LEU A 17 6.97 -14.33 12.49
N SER A 18 7.08 -13.40 13.43
CA SER A 18 8.35 -12.75 13.75
C SER A 18 9.31 -13.72 14.45
N PRO A 19 10.61 -13.75 14.08
CA PRO A 19 11.63 -14.53 14.77
C PRO A 19 11.72 -14.16 16.27
N ALA A 20 12.06 -15.15 17.09
CA ALA A 20 12.29 -14.92 18.51
C ALA A 20 13.50 -13.97 18.70
N GLY A 21 13.31 -12.91 19.48
CA GLY A 21 14.37 -11.93 19.78
C GLY A 21 14.34 -10.65 18.94
N ILE A 22 13.56 -10.58 17.86
CA ILE A 22 13.32 -9.33 17.14
C ILE A 22 12.22 -8.55 17.85
N GLN A 23 12.57 -7.39 18.43
CA GLN A 23 11.65 -6.57 19.25
C GLN A 23 10.96 -5.45 18.49
N THR A 24 11.19 -5.29 17.17
CA THR A 24 10.69 -4.13 16.42
C THR A 24 9.19 -4.14 16.22
N CYS A 25 8.60 -5.31 15.94
CA CYS A 25 7.15 -5.47 15.81
C CYS A 25 6.78 -6.94 16.03
N GLU A 26 5.88 -7.21 16.97
CA GLU A 26 5.30 -8.53 17.11
C GLU A 26 4.32 -8.81 15.98
N THR A 27 4.62 -9.81 15.15
CA THR A 27 3.77 -10.18 14.01
C THR A 27 3.16 -11.54 14.26
N LEU A 28 1.83 -11.59 14.31
CA LEU A 28 1.03 -12.78 14.59
C LEU A 28 0.04 -13.04 13.46
N SER A 29 -0.25 -14.32 13.22
CA SER A 29 -1.34 -14.72 12.34
C SER A 29 -2.29 -15.68 13.04
N PHE A 30 -3.58 -15.58 12.68
CA PHE A 30 -4.66 -16.34 13.29
C PHE A 30 -5.55 -16.90 12.20
N CYS A 31 -6.00 -18.14 12.36
CA CYS A 31 -7.01 -18.76 11.51
C CYS A 31 -7.92 -19.69 12.31
N LEU A 32 -8.99 -20.14 11.71
CA LEU A 32 -9.78 -21.25 12.25
C LEU A 32 -8.95 -22.55 12.22
N PRO A 33 -9.21 -23.50 13.14
CA PRO A 33 -8.41 -24.72 13.27
C PRO A 33 -8.27 -25.56 11.98
N GLU A 34 -9.28 -25.47 11.11
CA GLU A 34 -9.33 -26.19 9.82
C GLU A 34 -8.21 -25.77 8.86
N HIS A 35 -7.73 -24.53 8.97
CA HIS A 35 -6.74 -23.90 8.08
C HIS A 35 -5.33 -23.77 8.69
N GLU A 36 -5.07 -24.39 9.83
CA GLU A 36 -3.77 -24.30 10.52
C GLU A 36 -2.58 -24.67 9.62
N HIS A 37 -2.74 -25.70 8.80
CA HIS A 37 -1.69 -26.21 7.91
C HIS A 37 -1.28 -25.22 6.80
N GLU A 38 -2.21 -24.33 6.41
CA GLU A 38 -2.04 -23.37 5.33
C GLU A 38 -1.55 -22.01 5.85
N LEU A 39 -1.84 -21.71 7.12
CA LEU A 39 -1.58 -20.41 7.71
C LEU A 39 -0.11 -19.98 7.59
N ARG A 40 0.82 -20.86 7.96
CA ARG A 40 2.23 -20.55 7.97
C ARG A 40 2.81 -20.34 6.57
N SER A 41 2.44 -21.18 5.62
CA SER A 41 2.91 -21.07 4.23
C SER A 41 2.44 -19.80 3.57
N THR A 42 1.19 -19.41 3.84
CA THR A 42 0.61 -18.19 3.27
C THR A 42 1.15 -16.91 3.90
N THR A 43 1.47 -16.90 5.20
CA THR A 43 1.70 -15.63 5.94
C THR A 43 3.13 -15.38 6.38
N GLN A 44 4.06 -16.36 6.29
CA GLN A 44 5.40 -16.25 6.86
C GLN A 44 6.24 -15.06 6.33
N PHE A 45 5.91 -14.52 5.16
CA PHE A 45 6.61 -13.37 4.58
C PHE A 45 6.16 -12.01 5.17
N ALA A 46 5.02 -11.96 5.88
CA ALA A 46 4.43 -10.69 6.34
C ALA A 46 5.35 -9.92 7.30
N TRP A 47 6.10 -10.63 8.18
CA TRP A 47 7.08 -9.97 9.04
C TRP A 47 8.24 -9.38 8.24
N GLN A 48 8.65 -10.03 7.13
CA GLN A 48 9.69 -9.52 6.22
C GLN A 48 9.23 -8.22 5.53
N ALA A 49 7.93 -8.11 5.20
CA ALA A 49 7.36 -6.89 4.67
C ALA A 49 7.44 -5.72 5.66
N ILE A 50 7.13 -5.98 6.94
CA ILE A 50 7.25 -4.99 8.01
C ILE A 50 8.71 -4.57 8.18
N GLU A 51 9.64 -5.51 8.21
CA GLU A 51 11.07 -5.23 8.36
C GLU A 51 11.62 -4.44 7.18
N TYR A 52 11.27 -4.83 5.95
CA TYR A 52 11.68 -4.13 4.73
C TYR A 52 11.20 -2.67 4.73
N ILE A 53 9.89 -2.44 4.95
CA ILE A 53 9.34 -1.09 4.96
C ILE A 53 9.94 -0.27 6.12
N SER A 54 10.15 -0.88 7.28
CA SER A 54 10.76 -0.21 8.43
C SER A 54 12.20 0.22 8.17
N SER A 55 13.00 -0.60 7.51
CA SER A 55 14.40 -0.31 7.21
C SER A 55 14.58 0.72 6.10
N GLU A 56 13.76 0.62 5.05
CA GLU A 56 13.92 1.47 3.86
C GLU A 56 13.21 2.83 3.99
N TYR A 57 12.07 2.88 4.67
CA TYR A 57 11.23 4.08 4.65
C TYR A 57 10.98 4.70 6.02
N GLY A 58 10.99 3.94 7.09
CA GLY A 58 10.81 4.43 8.44
C GLY A 58 10.10 3.43 9.35
N SER A 59 10.44 3.46 10.64
CA SER A 59 10.01 2.49 11.63
C SER A 59 8.48 2.27 11.63
N TYR A 60 8.10 1.02 11.93
CA TYR A 60 6.70 0.64 12.06
C TYR A 60 6.02 1.47 13.17
N PRO A 61 4.87 2.11 12.90
CA PRO A 61 4.28 3.07 13.84
C PRO A 61 3.60 2.45 15.07
N PHE A 62 3.45 1.11 15.09
CA PHE A 62 2.73 0.39 16.15
C PHE A 62 3.61 -0.71 16.76
N GLY A 63 3.19 -1.26 17.91
CA GLY A 63 3.96 -2.32 18.61
C GLY A 63 3.72 -3.73 18.06
N SER A 64 2.59 -3.98 17.39
CA SER A 64 2.24 -5.31 16.88
C SER A 64 1.41 -5.23 15.61
N PHE A 65 1.46 -6.30 14.81
CA PHE A 65 0.59 -6.49 13.65
C PHE A 65 -0.02 -7.90 13.65
N LYS A 66 -1.30 -7.98 13.35
CA LYS A 66 -2.06 -9.22 13.36
C LYS A 66 -2.79 -9.43 12.05
N LEU A 67 -2.64 -10.63 11.48
CA LEU A 67 -3.44 -11.13 10.36
C LEU A 67 -4.45 -12.13 10.93
N VAL A 68 -5.72 -11.95 10.64
CA VAL A 68 -6.79 -12.86 11.08
C VAL A 68 -7.57 -13.32 9.87
N PHE A 69 -7.66 -14.63 9.67
CA PHE A 69 -8.37 -15.24 8.56
C PHE A 69 -9.71 -15.78 9.04
N VAL A 70 -10.78 -15.37 8.38
CA VAL A 70 -12.16 -15.73 8.70
C VAL A 70 -12.92 -16.09 7.43
N ASP A 71 -13.94 -16.94 7.57
CA ASP A 71 -14.80 -17.35 6.48
C ASP A 71 -15.91 -16.32 6.21
N GLY A 72 -16.38 -16.28 4.96
CA GLY A 72 -17.56 -15.52 4.58
C GLY A 72 -17.40 -14.00 4.55
N THR A 73 -16.18 -13.51 4.38
CA THR A 73 -15.95 -12.07 4.18
C THR A 73 -16.37 -11.63 2.77
N HIS A 74 -16.85 -10.40 2.65
CA HIS A 74 -17.18 -9.81 1.34
C HIS A 74 -15.95 -9.30 0.59
N GLU A 75 -14.88 -8.96 1.31
CA GLU A 75 -13.63 -8.44 0.79
C GLU A 75 -12.50 -9.42 1.09
N ASP A 76 -11.51 -9.48 0.22
CA ASP A 76 -10.34 -10.34 0.43
C ASP A 76 -9.57 -9.97 1.69
N CYS A 77 -9.49 -8.67 2.01
CA CYS A 77 -8.82 -8.19 3.20
C CYS A 77 -9.29 -6.80 3.63
N HIS A 78 -9.78 -6.69 4.84
CA HIS A 78 -10.12 -5.42 5.51
C HIS A 78 -9.03 -5.03 6.49
N THR A 79 -8.44 -3.84 6.32
CA THR A 79 -7.29 -3.39 7.13
C THR A 79 -7.72 -2.34 8.16
N ALA A 80 -7.46 -2.65 9.42
CA ALA A 80 -7.65 -1.78 10.57
C ALA A 80 -6.31 -1.50 11.28
N SER A 81 -6.34 -0.68 12.33
CA SER A 81 -5.14 -0.36 13.12
C SER A 81 -4.59 -1.62 13.79
N THR A 82 -3.36 -2.00 13.44
CA THR A 82 -2.65 -3.20 13.93
C THR A 82 -3.28 -4.55 13.60
N LEU A 83 -4.35 -4.56 12.80
CA LEU A 83 -5.15 -5.74 12.49
C LEU A 83 -5.58 -5.73 11.02
N ALA A 84 -5.40 -6.85 10.35
CA ALA A 84 -6.01 -7.10 9.04
C ALA A 84 -6.90 -8.35 9.14
N ILE A 85 -8.16 -8.21 8.78
CA ILE A 85 -9.13 -9.30 8.72
C ILE A 85 -9.24 -9.71 7.26
N CYS A 86 -8.81 -10.92 6.96
CA CYS A 86 -8.69 -11.45 5.61
C CYS A 86 -9.62 -12.65 5.39
N SER A 87 -10.01 -12.90 4.14
CA SER A 87 -10.73 -14.11 3.79
C SER A 87 -9.86 -15.35 3.98
N SER A 88 -10.43 -16.43 4.51
CA SER A 88 -9.77 -17.75 4.54
C SER A 88 -9.49 -18.29 3.14
N ASP A 89 -10.19 -17.81 2.10
CA ASP A 89 -9.90 -18.16 0.70
C ASP A 89 -8.47 -17.77 0.24
N LEU A 90 -7.81 -16.85 0.96
CA LEU A 90 -6.41 -16.50 0.72
C LEU A 90 -5.42 -17.55 1.27
N LEU A 91 -5.87 -18.44 2.13
CA LEU A 91 -5.03 -19.51 2.67
C LEU A 91 -4.83 -20.61 1.63
N HIS A 92 -3.62 -21.09 1.48
CA HIS A 92 -3.30 -22.11 0.52
C HIS A 92 -2.15 -23.00 1.03
N PRO A 93 -2.16 -24.32 0.68
CA PRO A 93 -1.07 -25.20 0.98
C PRO A 93 0.19 -24.83 0.16
N PRO A 94 1.39 -25.26 0.59
CA PRO A 94 2.65 -24.94 -0.09
C PRO A 94 2.75 -25.44 -1.54
N SER A 95 1.90 -26.38 -1.94
CA SER A 95 1.84 -26.93 -3.31
C SER A 95 1.18 -25.99 -4.32
N VAL A 96 0.41 -24.99 -3.86
CA VAL A 96 -0.25 -24.01 -4.72
C VAL A 96 0.68 -22.85 -4.98
N ILE A 97 1.02 -22.62 -6.25
CA ILE A 97 2.01 -21.60 -6.66
C ILE A 97 1.30 -20.33 -7.18
N ASP A 98 0.32 -20.48 -8.07
CA ASP A 98 -0.28 -19.33 -8.77
C ASP A 98 -1.01 -18.37 -7.82
N GLN A 99 -1.86 -18.88 -6.96
CA GLN A 99 -2.58 -18.07 -5.95
C GLN A 99 -1.62 -17.39 -4.97
N ALA A 100 -0.47 -17.99 -4.69
CA ALA A 100 0.52 -17.43 -3.79
C ALA A 100 1.01 -16.03 -4.21
N PHE A 101 1.08 -15.74 -5.51
CA PHE A 101 1.49 -14.43 -6.02
C PHE A 101 0.43 -13.35 -5.72
N GLU A 102 -0.84 -13.66 -6.01
CA GLU A 102 -1.96 -12.73 -5.77
C GLU A 102 -2.16 -12.48 -4.27
N ASN A 103 -2.13 -13.54 -3.47
CA ASN A 103 -2.27 -13.45 -2.01
C ASN A 103 -1.14 -12.64 -1.37
N ARG A 104 0.10 -12.81 -1.84
CA ARG A 104 1.23 -11.99 -1.37
C ARG A 104 1.04 -10.52 -1.67
N HIS A 105 0.42 -10.19 -2.80
CA HIS A 105 0.12 -8.80 -3.14
C HIS A 105 -0.90 -8.20 -2.16
N ILE A 106 -2.00 -8.89 -1.91
CA ILE A 106 -3.06 -8.47 -0.99
C ILE A 106 -2.50 -8.28 0.44
N LEU A 107 -1.80 -9.28 0.95
CA LEU A 107 -1.27 -9.24 2.32
C LEU A 107 -0.13 -8.22 2.48
N SER A 108 0.73 -8.03 1.46
CA SER A 108 1.76 -6.98 1.48
C SER A 108 1.15 -5.59 1.47
N HIS A 109 0.03 -5.40 0.74
CA HIS A 109 -0.71 -4.14 0.76
C HIS A 109 -1.31 -3.88 2.15
N ALA A 110 -1.91 -4.89 2.79
CA ALA A 110 -2.44 -4.77 4.16
C ALA A 110 -1.35 -4.35 5.18
N VAL A 111 -0.12 -4.86 5.02
CA VAL A 111 1.03 -4.43 5.82
C VAL A 111 1.40 -2.99 5.51
N ALA A 112 1.57 -2.61 4.24
CA ALA A 112 1.97 -1.27 3.83
C ALA A 112 0.93 -0.20 4.22
N PHE A 113 -0.35 -0.58 4.22
CA PHE A 113 -1.45 0.30 4.61
C PHE A 113 -1.40 0.72 6.08
N GLN A 114 -0.65 0.02 6.93
CA GLN A 114 -0.43 0.44 8.32
C GLN A 114 0.33 1.78 8.40
N TRP A 115 1.29 2.03 7.51
CA TRP A 115 2.00 3.32 7.44
C TRP A 115 1.17 4.39 6.75
N VAL A 116 0.62 4.06 5.59
CA VAL A 116 -0.11 5.01 4.74
C VAL A 116 -1.52 4.45 4.48
N GLY A 117 -2.46 4.96 5.23
CA GLY A 117 -3.85 4.54 5.31
C GLY A 117 -4.34 4.55 6.76
N ILE A 118 -3.55 4.01 7.68
CA ILE A 118 -3.88 3.98 9.11
C ILE A 118 -3.15 5.08 9.89
N ASN A 119 -1.81 5.10 9.84
CA ASN A 119 -1.02 6.09 10.58
C ASN A 119 -1.02 7.45 9.87
N ILE A 120 -0.80 7.46 8.56
CA ILE A 120 -0.91 8.65 7.71
C ILE A 120 -2.20 8.51 6.90
N ILE A 121 -3.11 9.49 7.04
CA ILE A 121 -4.42 9.49 6.40
C ILE A 121 -4.50 10.59 5.33
N GLN A 122 -5.51 10.54 4.47
CA GLN A 122 -5.80 11.61 3.51
C GLN A 122 -6.24 12.89 4.23
N LYS A 123 -5.78 14.03 3.72
CA LYS A 123 -6.21 15.33 4.24
C LYS A 123 -7.65 15.65 3.84
N THR A 124 -8.01 15.34 2.59
CA THR A 124 -9.36 15.49 2.02
C THR A 124 -9.70 14.24 1.21
N TRP A 125 -10.96 14.06 0.85
CA TRP A 125 -11.36 12.95 -0.02
C TRP A 125 -10.72 13.02 -1.41
N ALA A 126 -10.34 14.20 -1.87
CA ALA A 126 -9.59 14.38 -3.11
C ALA A 126 -8.17 13.77 -3.04
N ASP A 127 -7.61 13.60 -1.84
CA ASP A 127 -6.27 13.07 -1.62
C ASP A 127 -6.24 11.54 -1.43
N THR A 128 -7.39 10.87 -1.50
CA THR A 128 -7.51 9.40 -1.32
C THR A 128 -6.60 8.63 -2.28
N TRP A 129 -6.47 9.10 -3.53
CA TRP A 129 -5.59 8.48 -4.53
C TRP A 129 -4.13 8.37 -4.06
N LEU A 130 -3.65 9.39 -3.33
CA LEU A 130 -2.28 9.44 -2.86
C LEU A 130 -2.02 8.40 -1.76
N ILE A 131 -2.95 8.24 -0.84
CA ILE A 131 -2.88 7.26 0.24
C ILE A 131 -2.87 5.84 -0.31
N HIS A 132 -3.85 5.52 -1.16
CA HIS A 132 -3.93 4.21 -1.81
C HIS A 132 -2.74 3.96 -2.75
N GLY A 133 -2.35 4.97 -3.51
CA GLY A 133 -1.18 4.87 -4.40
C GLY A 133 0.12 4.60 -3.65
N LEU A 134 0.38 5.32 -2.54
CA LEU A 134 1.59 5.12 -1.76
C LEU A 134 1.62 3.76 -1.06
N SER A 135 0.51 3.29 -0.49
CA SER A 135 0.45 1.97 0.15
C SER A 135 0.69 0.85 -0.87
N GLN A 136 0.09 0.92 -2.06
CA GLN A 136 0.32 -0.03 -3.15
C GLN A 136 1.77 0.06 -3.69
N TYR A 137 2.32 1.27 -3.79
CA TYR A 137 3.72 1.46 -4.19
C TYR A 137 4.69 0.81 -3.20
N LEU A 138 4.49 1.00 -1.89
CA LEU A 138 5.32 0.37 -0.85
C LEU A 138 5.24 -1.15 -0.91
N ALA A 139 4.03 -1.71 -1.04
CA ALA A 139 3.81 -3.14 -1.22
C ALA A 139 4.54 -3.69 -2.45
N SER A 140 4.45 -2.96 -3.57
CA SER A 140 5.12 -3.33 -4.83
C SER A 140 6.65 -3.29 -4.71
N MET A 141 7.22 -2.35 -3.95
CA MET A 141 8.67 -2.31 -3.71
C MET A 141 9.13 -3.47 -2.85
N PHE A 142 8.38 -3.86 -1.84
CA PHE A 142 8.66 -5.07 -1.07
C PHE A 142 8.56 -6.33 -1.95
N LEU A 143 7.50 -6.48 -2.73
CA LEU A 143 7.33 -7.63 -3.64
C LEU A 143 8.44 -7.70 -4.70
N ARG A 144 8.91 -6.56 -5.17
CA ARG A 144 10.09 -6.49 -6.05
C ARG A 144 11.35 -7.04 -5.37
N CYS A 145 11.52 -6.79 -4.07
CA CYS A 145 12.61 -7.38 -3.28
C CYS A 145 12.42 -8.89 -3.10
N LEU A 146 11.20 -9.32 -2.81
CA LEU A 146 10.87 -10.72 -2.50
C LEU A 146 10.87 -11.62 -3.75
N LEU A 147 10.26 -11.17 -4.84
CA LEU A 147 10.00 -11.97 -6.05
C LEU A 147 10.95 -11.64 -7.23
N GLY A 148 11.68 -10.53 -7.12
CA GLY A 148 12.63 -10.09 -8.13
C GLY A 148 12.06 -9.11 -9.16
N ASN A 149 13.00 -8.53 -9.95
CA ASN A 149 12.67 -7.50 -10.93
C ASN A 149 11.82 -7.99 -12.12
N ASN A 150 11.93 -9.27 -12.49
CA ASN A 150 11.21 -9.79 -13.64
C ASN A 150 9.72 -9.86 -13.34
N GLU A 151 9.34 -10.40 -12.17
CA GLU A 151 7.97 -10.44 -11.72
C GLU A 151 7.39 -9.02 -11.56
N TYR A 152 8.14 -8.12 -10.92
CA TYR A 152 7.73 -6.73 -10.78
C TYR A 152 7.43 -6.06 -12.13
N ARG A 153 8.29 -6.26 -13.16
CA ARG A 153 8.07 -5.70 -14.51
C ARG A 153 6.89 -6.34 -15.23
N PHE A 154 6.68 -7.64 -15.02
CA PHE A 154 5.56 -8.36 -15.60
C PHE A 154 4.23 -7.81 -15.05
N GLN A 155 4.10 -7.68 -13.73
CA GLN A 155 2.90 -7.12 -13.10
C GLN A 155 2.68 -5.66 -13.51
N MET A 156 3.73 -4.85 -13.54
CA MET A 156 3.66 -3.47 -14.01
C MET A 156 3.13 -3.38 -15.45
N LYS A 157 3.59 -4.25 -16.35
CA LYS A 157 3.10 -4.29 -17.73
C LYS A 157 1.62 -4.71 -17.77
N LYS A 158 1.26 -5.75 -17.03
CA LYS A 158 -0.13 -6.24 -16.95
C LYS A 158 -1.08 -5.12 -16.46
N ASP A 159 -0.66 -4.36 -15.45
CA ASP A 159 -1.44 -3.26 -14.90
C ASP A 159 -1.53 -2.07 -15.87
N CYS A 160 -0.44 -1.75 -16.60
CA CYS A 160 -0.48 -0.75 -17.66
C CYS A 160 -1.47 -1.15 -18.78
N ASP A 161 -1.43 -2.39 -19.23
CA ASP A 161 -2.33 -2.89 -20.27
C ASP A 161 -3.79 -2.82 -19.79
N ARG A 162 -4.08 -3.22 -18.54
CA ARG A 162 -5.42 -3.08 -17.93
C ARG A 162 -5.86 -1.62 -17.85
N LEU A 163 -4.96 -0.74 -17.39
CA LEU A 163 -5.26 0.68 -17.26
C LEU A 163 -5.60 1.32 -18.61
N CYS A 164 -4.87 1.02 -19.68
CA CYS A 164 -5.13 1.55 -21.02
C CYS A 164 -6.54 1.23 -21.53
N HIS A 165 -7.08 0.08 -21.14
CA HIS A 165 -8.45 -0.32 -21.51
C HIS A 165 -9.51 0.32 -20.59
N TRP A 166 -9.17 0.54 -19.33
CA TRP A 166 -10.15 1.02 -18.34
C TRP A 166 -10.22 2.55 -18.25
N ASP A 167 -9.13 3.27 -18.53
CA ASP A 167 -9.04 4.73 -18.37
C ASP A 167 -9.73 5.53 -19.50
N ILE A 168 -10.83 4.99 -20.05
CA ILE A 168 -11.66 5.64 -21.05
C ILE A 168 -12.87 6.26 -20.36
N GLY A 169 -12.91 7.61 -20.31
CA GLY A 169 -14.00 8.34 -19.64
C GLY A 169 -13.95 8.34 -18.12
N MET A 170 -12.88 7.79 -17.52
CA MET A 170 -12.69 7.85 -16.07
C MET A 170 -12.23 9.24 -15.61
N PRO A 171 -12.63 9.66 -14.41
CA PRO A 171 -12.24 10.98 -13.86
C PRO A 171 -10.74 11.03 -13.53
N PRO A 172 -10.19 12.26 -13.34
CA PRO A 172 -8.81 12.42 -12.88
C PRO A 172 -8.62 11.85 -11.46
N LEU A 173 -7.36 11.52 -11.12
CA LEU A 173 -7.02 11.02 -9.78
C LEU A 173 -7.31 12.04 -8.68
N TYR A 174 -7.02 13.32 -8.95
CA TYR A 174 -7.28 14.41 -8.02
C TYR A 174 -8.43 15.27 -8.53
N GLN A 175 -9.49 15.37 -7.75
CA GLN A 175 -10.64 16.23 -8.01
C GLN A 175 -10.77 17.25 -6.86
N ALA A 176 -10.34 18.46 -7.11
CA ALA A 176 -10.46 19.55 -6.13
C ALA A 176 -11.93 19.73 -5.69
N GLY A 177 -12.15 19.87 -4.38
CA GLY A 177 -13.50 20.06 -3.83
C GLY A 177 -14.34 18.78 -3.71
N ARG A 178 -13.74 17.60 -3.83
CA ARG A 178 -14.46 16.35 -3.53
C ARG A 178 -14.76 16.27 -2.02
N ASP A 179 -16.04 16.22 -1.70
CA ASP A 179 -16.54 16.22 -0.32
C ASP A 179 -17.00 14.81 0.13
N GLU A 180 -17.04 13.84 -0.79
CA GLU A 180 -17.51 12.48 -0.55
C GLU A 180 -16.41 11.44 -0.80
N PRO A 181 -16.43 10.29 -0.12
CA PRO A 181 -15.54 9.17 -0.39
C PRO A 181 -15.71 8.65 -1.82
N LEU A 182 -14.71 7.94 -2.30
CA LEU A 182 -14.78 7.24 -3.59
C LEU A 182 -15.76 6.07 -3.49
N ASP A 183 -16.60 5.90 -4.51
CA ASP A 183 -17.37 4.67 -4.67
C ASP A 183 -16.43 3.47 -4.94
N PRO A 184 -16.89 2.22 -4.71
CA PRO A 184 -16.04 1.03 -4.85
C PRO A 184 -15.43 0.85 -6.25
N GLN A 185 -16.17 1.22 -7.31
CA GLN A 185 -15.67 1.10 -8.68
C GLN A 185 -14.55 2.11 -8.95
N LEU A 186 -14.75 3.35 -8.53
CA LEU A 186 -13.77 4.40 -8.68
C LEU A 186 -12.54 4.13 -7.77
N LEU A 187 -12.74 3.58 -6.58
CA LEU A 187 -11.66 3.17 -5.70
C LEU A 187 -10.80 2.06 -6.34
N SER A 188 -11.43 1.09 -6.99
CA SER A 188 -10.72 0.02 -7.72
C SER A 188 -9.89 0.59 -8.89
N PHE A 189 -10.45 1.56 -9.62
CA PHE A 189 -9.72 2.29 -10.66
C PHE A 189 -8.52 3.08 -10.09
N VAL A 190 -8.72 3.79 -8.99
CA VAL A 190 -7.65 4.53 -8.29
C VAL A 190 -6.56 3.59 -7.80
N ASN A 191 -6.92 2.43 -7.24
CA ASN A 191 -5.97 1.41 -6.81
C ASN A 191 -5.10 0.86 -7.95
N LEU A 192 -5.61 0.86 -9.18
CA LEU A 192 -4.84 0.48 -10.36
C LEU A 192 -3.98 1.64 -10.90
N LYS A 193 -4.55 2.85 -11.05
CA LYS A 193 -3.87 3.99 -11.70
C LYS A 193 -2.84 4.67 -10.80
N ALA A 194 -3.16 4.87 -9.53
CA ALA A 194 -2.34 5.66 -8.62
C ALA A 194 -0.90 5.11 -8.42
N PRO A 195 -0.68 3.80 -8.17
CA PRO A 195 0.68 3.27 -8.04
C PRO A 195 1.49 3.39 -9.33
N LEU A 196 0.86 3.28 -10.51
CA LEU A 196 1.52 3.50 -11.80
C LEU A 196 1.96 4.95 -11.98
N VAL A 197 1.12 5.91 -11.60
CA VAL A 197 1.46 7.34 -11.63
C VAL A 197 2.60 7.64 -10.65
N LEU A 198 2.60 7.04 -9.46
CA LEU A 198 3.70 7.18 -8.52
C LEU A 198 5.00 6.55 -9.03
N TYR A 199 4.92 5.42 -9.74
CA TYR A 199 6.09 4.85 -10.40
C TYR A 199 6.66 5.80 -11.47
N LEU A 200 5.81 6.43 -12.29
CA LEU A 200 6.24 7.44 -13.27
C LEU A 200 6.88 8.65 -12.57
N LEU A 201 6.29 9.10 -11.47
CA LEU A 201 6.85 10.17 -10.65
C LEU A 201 8.23 9.79 -10.12
N ASP A 202 8.37 8.58 -9.57
CA ASP A 202 9.65 8.05 -9.10
C ASP A 202 10.72 8.08 -10.18
N ARG A 203 10.41 7.58 -11.39
CA ARG A 203 11.34 7.61 -12.52
C ARG A 203 11.69 9.03 -12.96
N ARG A 204 10.74 9.95 -12.93
CA ARG A 204 10.99 11.37 -13.23
C ARG A 204 11.91 12.02 -12.20
N LEU A 205 11.68 11.79 -10.91
CA LEU A 205 12.53 12.30 -9.84
C LEU A 205 13.96 11.77 -9.95
N CYS A 206 14.13 10.48 -10.24
CA CYS A 206 15.45 9.88 -10.46
C CYS A 206 16.20 10.54 -11.63
N LYS A 207 15.55 10.85 -12.74
CA LYS A 207 16.16 11.52 -13.90
C LYS A 207 16.56 12.96 -13.61
N MET A 208 15.89 13.63 -12.68
CA MET A 208 16.12 15.05 -12.36
C MET A 208 17.13 15.26 -11.20
N GLY A 209 17.89 14.24 -10.81
CA GLY A 209 18.98 14.34 -9.85
C GLY A 209 18.70 13.80 -8.44
N ALA A 210 17.48 13.37 -8.16
CA ALA A 210 17.18 12.63 -6.92
C ALA A 210 17.47 11.14 -7.15
N SER A 211 18.69 10.70 -6.96
CA SER A 211 19.17 9.35 -7.30
C SER A 211 18.28 8.20 -6.76
N LEU A 212 17.54 8.43 -5.66
CA LEU A 212 16.66 7.46 -5.03
C LEU A 212 15.17 7.74 -5.29
N GLY A 213 14.80 8.78 -6.04
CA GLY A 213 13.41 9.09 -6.35
C GLY A 213 12.49 9.18 -5.11
N LEU A 214 11.40 8.43 -5.13
CA LEU A 214 10.45 8.34 -4.00
C LEU A 214 11.06 7.67 -2.76
N GLY A 215 12.05 6.81 -2.91
CA GLY A 215 12.81 6.25 -1.78
C GLY A 215 13.46 7.31 -0.89
N ARG A 216 13.62 8.55 -1.38
CA ARG A 216 14.12 9.69 -0.61
C ARG A 216 13.00 10.62 -0.12
N VAL A 217 11.87 10.61 -0.78
CA VAL A 217 10.71 11.44 -0.44
C VAL A 217 9.88 10.81 0.68
N ILE A 218 9.57 9.53 0.57
CA ILE A 218 8.69 8.82 1.52
C ILE A 218 9.25 8.85 2.95
N PRO A 219 10.54 8.59 3.21
CA PRO A 219 11.09 8.71 4.56
C PRO A 219 10.93 10.12 5.16
N LYS A 220 11.01 11.16 4.35
CA LYS A 220 10.76 12.54 4.81
C LYS A 220 9.30 12.77 5.18
N VAL A 221 8.37 12.21 4.40
CA VAL A 221 6.93 12.27 4.73
C VAL A 221 6.65 11.53 6.03
N PHE A 222 7.25 10.36 6.23
CA PHE A 222 7.10 9.58 7.47
C PHE A 222 7.70 10.30 8.67
N LEU A 223 8.86 10.92 8.49
CA LEU A 223 9.49 11.72 9.54
C LEU A 223 8.59 12.90 9.94
N GLN A 224 7.98 13.61 8.98
CA GLN A 224 7.06 14.72 9.25
C GLN A 224 5.82 14.29 10.04
N ALA A 225 5.34 13.04 9.82
CA ALA A 225 4.25 12.49 10.62
C ALA A 225 4.70 12.19 12.07
N ILE A 226 5.90 11.61 12.24
CA ILE A 226 6.44 11.25 13.57
C ILE A 226 6.80 12.50 14.37
N THR A 227 7.36 13.53 13.73
CA THR A 227 7.79 14.78 14.42
C THR A 227 6.61 15.73 14.72
N GLY A 228 5.40 15.39 14.28
CA GLY A 228 4.21 16.25 14.48
C GLY A 228 4.16 17.49 13.57
N GLU A 229 5.04 17.58 12.57
CA GLU A 229 4.98 18.63 11.54
C GLU A 229 3.75 18.50 10.64
N MET A 230 3.18 17.28 10.57
CA MET A 230 1.97 16.98 9.83
C MET A 230 0.78 16.99 10.77
N SER A 231 -0.07 18.01 10.67
CA SER A 231 -1.27 18.13 11.50
C SER A 231 -2.18 16.90 11.33
N ASN A 232 -2.49 16.22 12.44
CA ASN A 232 -3.30 15.00 12.50
C ASN A 232 -2.82 13.86 11.58
N ASN A 233 -1.54 13.83 11.21
CA ASN A 233 -0.98 12.90 10.23
C ASN A 233 -1.74 12.93 8.89
N ALA A 234 -2.30 14.07 8.51
CA ALA A 234 -3.09 14.22 7.30
C ALA A 234 -2.23 14.68 6.12
N LEU A 235 -2.05 13.78 5.15
CA LEU A 235 -1.27 14.03 3.93
C LEU A 235 -2.17 14.53 2.79
N GLY A 236 -1.78 15.65 2.18
CA GLY A 236 -2.45 16.18 0.99
C GLY A 236 -1.54 16.18 -0.23
N THR A 237 -2.11 16.06 -1.41
CA THR A 237 -1.42 16.03 -2.71
C THR A 237 -0.44 17.20 -2.88
N HIS A 238 -0.86 18.42 -2.59
CA HIS A 238 0.01 19.59 -2.73
C HIS A 238 1.20 19.59 -1.75
N SER A 239 1.01 19.12 -0.52
CA SER A 239 2.09 19.01 0.46
C SER A 239 3.09 17.92 0.07
N PHE A 240 2.61 16.79 -0.43
CA PHE A 240 3.43 15.71 -0.96
C PHE A 240 4.30 16.18 -2.16
N LEU A 241 3.69 16.81 -3.17
CA LEU A 241 4.42 17.34 -4.33
C LEU A 241 5.41 18.45 -3.96
N ARG A 242 5.10 19.25 -2.93
CA ARG A 242 6.07 20.22 -2.38
C ARG A 242 7.27 19.54 -1.76
N THR A 243 7.07 18.42 -1.06
CA THR A 243 8.16 17.61 -0.51
C THR A 243 8.99 16.97 -1.64
N CYS A 244 8.35 16.46 -2.70
CA CYS A 244 9.03 15.97 -3.89
C CYS A 244 9.93 17.06 -4.52
N LYS A 245 9.38 18.28 -4.69
CA LYS A 245 10.14 19.41 -5.22
C LYS A 245 11.33 19.81 -4.33
N LYS A 246 11.16 19.82 -3.01
CA LYS A 246 12.25 20.12 -2.07
C LYS A 246 13.39 19.10 -2.13
N VAL A 247 13.06 17.84 -2.42
CA VAL A 247 14.06 16.75 -2.48
C VAL A 247 14.81 16.72 -3.80
N SER A 248 14.11 16.99 -4.92
CA SER A 248 14.65 16.79 -6.28
C SER A 248 14.91 18.08 -7.05
N SER A 249 14.44 19.24 -6.54
CA SER A 249 14.41 20.53 -7.27
C SER A 249 13.63 20.45 -8.60
N ALA A 250 12.87 19.39 -8.84
CA ALA A 250 12.13 19.15 -10.08
C ALA A 250 10.89 20.07 -10.18
N ASP A 251 10.63 20.59 -11.37
CA ASP A 251 9.33 21.19 -11.68
C ASP A 251 8.33 20.08 -12.05
N LEU A 252 7.31 19.94 -11.21
CA LEU A 252 6.29 18.91 -11.34
C LEU A 252 4.95 19.43 -11.84
N ARG A 253 4.85 20.72 -12.28
CA ARG A 253 3.58 21.32 -12.73
C ARG A 253 2.98 20.55 -13.91
N LEU A 254 3.74 20.37 -14.98
CA LEU A 254 3.31 19.60 -16.14
C LEU A 254 2.95 18.15 -15.80
N PHE A 255 3.70 17.52 -14.88
CA PHE A 255 3.39 16.18 -14.43
C PHE A 255 2.05 16.14 -13.68
N MET A 256 1.82 17.09 -12.80
CA MET A 256 0.56 17.21 -12.08
C MET A 256 -0.63 17.40 -13.03
N ASP A 257 -0.50 18.28 -14.02
CA ASP A 257 -1.57 18.58 -14.97
C ASP A 257 -1.89 17.38 -15.89
N GLN A 258 -0.87 16.62 -16.29
CA GLN A 258 -1.05 15.49 -17.19
C GLN A 258 -1.54 14.21 -16.50
N TRP A 259 -1.00 13.90 -15.31
CA TRP A 259 -1.17 12.58 -14.69
C TRP A 259 -2.11 12.59 -13.48
N ILE A 260 -2.23 13.70 -12.79
CA ILE A 260 -2.99 13.81 -11.53
C ILE A 260 -4.30 14.55 -11.76
N ASN A 261 -4.24 15.73 -12.41
CA ASN A 261 -5.42 16.56 -12.72
C ASN A 261 -6.07 16.20 -14.06
N GLY A 262 -5.31 15.57 -14.95
CA GLY A 262 -5.80 15.12 -16.27
C GLY A 262 -6.51 13.78 -16.18
N SER A 263 -7.47 13.57 -17.10
CA SER A 263 -8.17 12.31 -17.31
C SER A 263 -7.60 11.56 -18.53
N GLY A 264 -7.69 10.24 -18.52
CA GLY A 264 -7.18 9.38 -19.58
C GLY A 264 -5.66 9.16 -19.53
N CYS A 265 -5.18 8.23 -20.34
CA CYS A 265 -3.75 8.00 -20.53
C CYS A 265 -3.21 9.01 -21.55
N PRO A 266 -2.12 9.74 -21.25
CA PRO A 266 -1.48 10.62 -22.22
C PRO A 266 -1.06 9.83 -23.45
N ARG A 267 -1.41 10.34 -24.64
CA ARG A 267 -0.93 9.82 -25.92
C ARG A 267 0.34 10.58 -26.30
N PHE A 268 1.40 9.85 -26.60
CA PHE A 268 2.67 10.39 -27.07
C PHE A 268 2.74 10.31 -28.58
#